data_df17ec1b5b212aaae77ea16f55c62367
#
_entry.id   df17ec1b5b212aaae77ea16f55c62367
#
_cell.length_a   1.000
_cell.length_b   1.000
_cell.length_c   1.000
_cell.angle_alpha   90.00
_cell.angle_beta   90.00
_cell.angle_gamma   90.00
#
_symmetry.space_group_name_H-M   'P 1'
#
loop_
_entity.id
_entity.type
_entity.pdbx_description
1 polymer ?
#
loop_
_entity_poly.entity_id
_entity_poly.type
_entity_poly.pdbx_seq_one_letter_code
_entity_poly.pdbx_strand_id
1 'polypeptide(L)'
;MSVHKLFSSQASTVGLFCDCFPPVMDGVAVCMQNYAHWLQQMVGSVTVVTPKVKGADRSSLDYRVIDFFSVPVPGRPPYVTGIAEMDPIYLTEILKTRFRIVHAHCPFATGLAAQRIAKVQGIPLVATFHSKYRDDFSRSLPKVAVDLVIK
;
A
#
# COMPACT_ATOMS: atom_id res chain seq x y z
N MET A 1 -16.76 19.29 24.04
CA MET A 1 -16.16 17.95 24.16
C MET A 1 -15.18 17.81 23.00
N SER A 2 -13.87 17.73 23.27
CA SER A 2 -12.85 17.73 22.21
C SER A 2 -12.86 16.40 21.48
N VAL A 3 -12.86 16.43 20.13
CA VAL A 3 -12.81 15.28 19.24
C VAL A 3 -11.62 14.33 19.57
N HIS A 4 -10.57 14.85 20.19
CA HIS A 4 -9.42 14.10 20.67
C HIS A 4 -9.74 13.01 21.71
N LYS A 5 -10.84 13.15 22.47
CA LYS A 5 -11.20 12.19 23.53
C LYS A 5 -11.95 10.95 23.04
N LEU A 6 -12.51 10.99 21.82
CA LEU A 6 -13.22 9.86 21.21
C LEU A 6 -12.28 8.79 20.61
N PHE A 7 -10.99 9.07 20.49
CA PHE A 7 -10.03 8.23 19.74
C PHE A 7 -8.96 7.56 20.60
N SER A 8 -9.06 7.62 21.92
CA SER A 8 -7.98 7.16 22.82
C SER A 8 -7.98 5.65 23.17
N SER A 9 -8.88 4.83 22.59
CA SER A 9 -8.97 3.40 22.97
C SER A 9 -8.77 2.39 21.83
N GLN A 10 -8.63 2.80 20.57
CA GLN A 10 -8.26 1.87 19.49
C GLN A 10 -6.76 1.87 19.27
N ALA A 11 -6.13 0.67 19.39
CA ALA A 11 -4.73 0.49 19.05
C ALA A 11 -4.46 0.94 17.60
N SER A 12 -3.55 1.89 17.42
CA SER A 12 -3.16 2.36 16.10
C SER A 12 -2.15 1.42 15.46
N THR A 13 -2.21 1.26 14.15
CA THR A 13 -1.35 0.35 13.37
C THR A 13 -0.35 1.12 12.50
N VAL A 14 0.75 0.48 12.14
CA VAL A 14 1.65 0.93 11.06
C VAL A 14 1.06 0.47 9.73
N GLY A 15 0.80 1.40 8.80
CA GLY A 15 0.30 1.08 7.46
C GLY A 15 1.46 0.90 6.47
N LEU A 16 1.53 -0.24 5.79
CA LEU A 16 2.47 -0.50 4.71
C LEU A 16 1.70 -0.61 3.39
N PHE A 17 1.98 0.27 2.44
CA PHE A 17 1.26 0.39 1.17
C PHE A 17 2.16 -0.02 0.01
N CYS A 18 1.80 -1.09 -0.71
CA CYS A 18 2.61 -1.62 -1.79
C CYS A 18 1.77 -2.22 -2.92
N ASP A 19 2.11 -1.90 -4.17
CA ASP A 19 1.44 -2.46 -5.35
C ASP A 19 1.86 -3.92 -5.64
N CYS A 20 2.99 -4.37 -5.07
CA CYS A 20 3.50 -5.73 -5.20
C CYS A 20 3.49 -6.44 -3.85
N PHE A 21 2.74 -7.54 -3.76
CA PHE A 21 2.67 -8.38 -2.56
C PHE A 21 2.39 -9.84 -2.96
N PRO A 22 2.78 -10.84 -2.17
CA PRO A 22 2.52 -12.24 -2.53
C PRO A 22 1.06 -12.49 -2.92
N PRO A 23 0.82 -13.39 -3.91
CA PRO A 23 1.74 -14.35 -4.53
C PRO A 23 2.64 -13.78 -5.62
N VAL A 24 2.57 -12.49 -5.95
CA VAL A 24 3.55 -11.84 -6.82
C VAL A 24 4.87 -11.75 -6.07
N MET A 25 5.92 -12.36 -6.63
CA MET A 25 7.24 -12.44 -5.99
C MET A 25 8.27 -11.67 -6.81
N ASP A 26 8.63 -10.50 -6.33
CA ASP A 26 9.76 -9.70 -6.80
C ASP A 26 10.52 -9.11 -5.60
N GLY A 27 11.57 -8.35 -5.86
CA GLY A 27 12.38 -7.76 -4.81
C GLY A 27 11.59 -6.82 -3.88
N VAL A 28 10.58 -6.13 -4.41
CA VAL A 28 9.72 -5.24 -3.63
C VAL A 28 8.78 -6.03 -2.73
N ALA A 29 8.15 -7.09 -3.27
CA ALA A 29 7.27 -7.97 -2.51
C ALA A 29 8.00 -8.67 -1.35
N VAL A 30 9.24 -9.16 -1.59
CA VAL A 30 10.08 -9.75 -0.53
C VAL A 30 10.44 -8.71 0.53
N CYS A 31 10.82 -7.51 0.11
CA CYS A 31 11.11 -6.41 1.02
C CYS A 31 9.89 -6.08 1.89
N MET A 32 8.70 -6.00 1.29
CA MET A 32 7.45 -5.73 1.98
C MET A 32 7.09 -6.79 3.02
N GLN A 33 7.25 -8.08 2.69
CA GLN A 33 7.03 -9.17 3.64
C GLN A 33 7.96 -9.04 4.86
N ASN A 34 9.23 -8.74 4.61
CA ASN A 34 10.20 -8.54 5.69
C ASN A 34 9.83 -7.34 6.56
N TYR A 35 9.47 -6.20 5.96
CA TYR A 35 8.99 -5.03 6.73
C TYR A 35 7.75 -5.37 7.56
N ALA A 36 6.76 -6.03 6.96
CA ALA A 36 5.53 -6.38 7.66
C ALA A 36 5.80 -7.32 8.84
N HIS A 37 6.57 -8.38 8.61
CA HIS A 37 6.93 -9.36 9.63
C HIS A 37 7.69 -8.71 10.80
N TRP A 38 8.82 -8.04 10.52
CA TRP A 38 9.65 -7.48 11.59
C TRP A 38 8.97 -6.33 12.33
N LEU A 39 8.23 -5.47 11.63
CA LEU A 39 7.46 -4.42 12.31
C LEU A 39 6.33 -5.00 13.15
N GLN A 40 5.67 -6.09 12.71
CA GLN A 40 4.68 -6.78 13.54
C GLN A 40 5.30 -7.30 14.83
N GLN A 41 6.49 -7.91 14.75
CA GLN A 41 7.21 -8.38 15.94
C GLN A 41 7.66 -7.24 16.86
N MET A 42 8.11 -6.12 16.29
CA MET A 42 8.69 -5.00 17.06
C MET A 42 7.64 -4.06 17.65
N VAL A 43 6.55 -3.80 16.93
CA VAL A 43 5.56 -2.78 17.30
C VAL A 43 4.15 -3.36 17.54
N GLY A 44 3.93 -4.63 17.24
CA GLY A 44 2.74 -5.40 17.58
C GLY A 44 1.48 -5.11 16.76
N SER A 45 1.52 -4.18 15.80
CA SER A 45 0.37 -3.90 14.94
C SER A 45 0.80 -3.33 13.60
N VAL A 46 0.63 -4.13 12.55
CA VAL A 46 0.89 -3.77 11.16
C VAL A 46 -0.32 -4.09 10.28
N THR A 47 -0.60 -3.23 9.33
CA THR A 47 -1.60 -3.46 8.28
C THR A 47 -0.96 -3.20 6.92
N VAL A 48 -0.94 -4.21 6.06
CA VAL A 48 -0.52 -4.10 4.66
C VAL A 48 -1.72 -3.74 3.81
N VAL A 49 -1.54 -2.79 2.89
CA VAL A 49 -2.54 -2.40 1.89
C VAL A 49 -1.98 -2.68 0.50
N THR A 50 -2.71 -3.48 -0.30
CA THR A 50 -2.22 -3.98 -1.60
C THR A 50 -3.37 -4.23 -2.57
N PRO A 51 -3.15 -4.18 -3.89
CA PRO A 51 -4.12 -4.68 -4.85
C PRO A 51 -4.40 -6.16 -4.65
N LYS A 52 -5.64 -6.59 -4.83
CA LYS A 52 -6.06 -7.98 -4.69
C LYS A 52 -5.51 -8.84 -5.82
N VAL A 53 -4.75 -9.86 -5.49
CA VAL A 53 -4.27 -10.87 -6.45
C VAL A 53 -5.12 -12.13 -6.32
N LYS A 54 -5.61 -12.65 -7.46
CA LYS A 54 -6.41 -13.88 -7.48
C LYS A 54 -5.62 -15.05 -6.91
N GLY A 55 -6.24 -15.81 -5.99
CA GLY A 55 -5.62 -16.97 -5.34
C GLY A 55 -4.65 -16.63 -4.22
N ALA A 56 -4.55 -15.36 -3.81
CA ALA A 56 -3.72 -14.98 -2.66
C ALA A 56 -4.28 -15.61 -1.38
N ASP A 57 -3.46 -16.40 -0.69
CA ASP A 57 -3.74 -16.89 0.66
C ASP A 57 -3.08 -15.98 1.70
N ARG A 58 -3.87 -15.48 2.62
CA ARG A 58 -3.45 -14.58 3.71
C ARG A 58 -3.52 -15.25 5.09
N SER A 59 -3.97 -16.51 5.15
CA SER A 59 -4.29 -17.21 6.41
C SER A 59 -3.07 -17.46 7.30
N SER A 60 -1.87 -17.55 6.71
CA SER A 60 -0.62 -17.78 7.45
C SER A 60 0.08 -16.50 7.93
N LEU A 61 -0.46 -15.32 7.60
CA LEU A 61 0.17 -14.06 7.96
C LEU A 61 -0.17 -13.67 9.42
N ASP A 62 0.82 -13.22 10.16
CA ASP A 62 0.69 -12.74 11.54
C ASP A 62 0.31 -11.24 11.63
N TYR A 63 0.07 -10.60 10.49
CA TYR A 63 -0.37 -9.22 10.35
C TYR A 63 -1.58 -9.11 9.42
N ARG A 64 -2.30 -8.00 9.55
CA ARG A 64 -3.50 -7.75 8.75
C ARG A 64 -3.15 -7.33 7.32
N VAL A 65 -3.93 -7.80 6.34
CA VAL A 65 -3.88 -7.32 4.96
C VAL A 65 -5.25 -6.79 4.57
N ILE A 66 -5.29 -5.61 3.96
CA ILE A 66 -6.46 -5.02 3.33
C ILE A 66 -6.21 -4.99 1.83
N ASP A 67 -6.95 -5.81 1.10
CA ASP A 67 -6.89 -5.85 -0.36
C ASP A 67 -7.94 -4.90 -0.96
N PHE A 68 -7.68 -4.32 -2.13
CA PHE A 68 -8.67 -3.61 -2.93
C PHE A 68 -8.78 -4.21 -4.33
N PHE A 69 -9.93 -4.01 -4.97
CA PHE A 69 -10.21 -4.50 -6.32
C PHE A 69 -9.12 -4.09 -7.30
N SER A 70 -8.70 -5.02 -8.12
CA SER A 70 -7.62 -4.83 -9.08
C SER A 70 -7.90 -5.53 -10.41
N VAL A 71 -7.19 -5.05 -11.43
CA VAL A 71 -7.16 -5.61 -12.78
C VAL A 71 -5.72 -5.90 -13.20
N PRO A 72 -5.47 -6.88 -14.09
CA PRO A 72 -4.14 -7.14 -14.62
C PRO A 72 -3.54 -5.91 -15.31
N VAL A 73 -2.25 -5.68 -15.13
CA VAL A 73 -1.51 -4.67 -15.89
C VAL A 73 -1.26 -5.21 -17.29
N PRO A 74 -1.75 -4.54 -18.36
CA PRO A 74 -1.56 -5.01 -19.73
C PRO A 74 -0.08 -5.24 -20.07
N GLY A 75 0.23 -6.41 -20.62
CA GLY A 75 1.60 -6.77 -21.04
C GLY A 75 2.60 -6.99 -19.89
N ARG A 76 2.16 -6.98 -18.64
CA ARG A 76 3.04 -7.13 -17.48
C ARG A 76 2.53 -8.18 -16.46
N PRO A 77 2.21 -9.42 -16.85
CA PRO A 77 1.85 -10.44 -15.87
C PRO A 77 3.09 -10.74 -14.97
N PRO A 78 2.91 -11.03 -13.69
CA PRO A 78 1.66 -11.22 -12.95
C PRO A 78 1.14 -9.94 -12.26
N TYR A 79 1.63 -8.76 -12.62
CA TYR A 79 1.29 -7.52 -11.92
C TYR A 79 -0.16 -7.11 -12.13
N VAL A 80 -0.74 -6.53 -11.08
CA VAL A 80 -2.10 -6.00 -11.05
C VAL A 80 -2.08 -4.54 -10.56
N THR A 81 -3.10 -3.78 -10.91
CA THR A 81 -3.30 -2.40 -10.45
C THR A 81 -4.77 -2.13 -10.22
N GLY A 82 -5.12 -1.04 -9.57
CA GLY A 82 -6.51 -0.66 -9.33
C GLY A 82 -6.61 0.77 -8.79
N ILE A 83 -7.85 1.17 -8.54
CA ILE A 83 -8.17 2.43 -7.86
C ILE A 83 -8.85 2.05 -6.56
N ALA A 84 -8.09 2.14 -5.47
CA ALA A 84 -8.53 1.68 -4.16
C ALA A 84 -9.86 2.33 -3.71
N GLU A 85 -10.06 3.61 -4.03
CA GLU A 85 -11.25 4.36 -3.68
C GLU A 85 -12.52 3.93 -4.44
N MET A 86 -12.39 3.12 -5.48
CA MET A 86 -13.55 2.53 -6.19
C MET A 86 -14.01 1.21 -5.57
N ASP A 87 -13.34 0.71 -4.56
CA ASP A 87 -13.71 -0.51 -3.86
C ASP A 87 -14.44 -0.19 -2.53
N PRO A 88 -15.77 -0.40 -2.44
CA PRO A 88 -16.53 -0.11 -1.22
C PRO A 88 -16.10 -0.97 -0.01
N ILE A 89 -15.61 -2.19 -0.24
CA ILE A 89 -15.13 -3.08 0.82
C ILE A 89 -13.85 -2.49 1.40
N TYR A 90 -12.90 -2.14 0.53
CA TYR A 90 -11.68 -1.44 0.94
C TYR A 90 -12.01 -0.17 1.72
N LEU A 91 -12.90 0.68 1.21
CA LEU A 91 -13.27 1.94 1.88
C LEU A 91 -13.82 1.68 3.28
N THR A 92 -14.67 0.66 3.42
CA THR A 92 -15.22 0.30 4.74
C THR A 92 -14.14 -0.14 5.72
N GLU A 93 -13.18 -0.94 5.26
CA GLU A 93 -12.10 -1.47 6.09
C GLU A 93 -11.07 -0.39 6.44
N ILE A 94 -10.66 0.41 5.46
CA ILE A 94 -9.61 1.40 5.64
C ILE A 94 -10.06 2.56 6.53
N LEU A 95 -11.33 2.99 6.43
CA LEU A 95 -11.89 4.06 7.26
C LEU A 95 -12.04 3.65 8.73
N LYS A 96 -12.22 2.36 9.01
CA LYS A 96 -12.24 1.82 10.38
C LYS A 96 -10.83 1.65 10.96
N THR A 97 -9.80 1.63 10.10
CA THR A 97 -8.42 1.39 10.52
C THR A 97 -7.76 2.70 10.96
N ARG A 98 -7.23 2.74 12.18
CA ARG A 98 -6.47 3.87 12.71
C ARG A 98 -4.98 3.63 12.49
N PHE A 99 -4.37 4.46 11.66
CA PHE A 99 -2.94 4.44 11.45
C PHE A 99 -2.24 5.48 12.33
N ARG A 100 -1.01 5.16 12.77
CA ARG A 100 -0.10 6.13 13.41
C ARG A 100 0.92 6.71 12.42
N ILE A 101 1.21 5.95 11.38
CA ILE A 101 2.09 6.30 10.27
C ILE A 101 1.74 5.41 9.08
N VAL A 102 1.88 5.92 7.88
CA VAL A 102 1.80 5.13 6.65
C VAL A 102 3.11 5.20 5.90
N HIS A 103 3.52 4.06 5.33
CA HIS A 103 4.75 3.91 4.55
C HIS A 103 4.39 3.38 3.16
N ALA A 104 4.60 4.22 2.15
CA ALA A 104 4.39 3.87 0.75
C ALA A 104 5.69 3.30 0.15
N HIS A 105 5.58 2.12 -0.46
CA HIS A 105 6.70 1.44 -1.11
C HIS A 105 6.64 1.51 -2.64
N CYS A 106 5.55 2.03 -3.19
CA CYS A 106 5.35 2.24 -4.63
C CYS A 106 4.67 3.58 -4.88
N PRO A 107 4.99 4.28 -5.97
CA PRO A 107 4.39 5.59 -6.27
C PRO A 107 3.04 5.50 -7.00
N PHE A 108 2.53 4.28 -7.25
CA PHE A 108 1.33 4.05 -8.07
C PHE A 108 0.04 4.06 -7.25
N ALA A 109 -0.85 3.08 -7.46
CA ALA A 109 -2.16 3.02 -6.84
C ALA A 109 -2.09 3.08 -5.30
N THR A 110 -1.22 2.28 -4.69
CA THR A 110 -1.07 2.26 -3.23
C THR A 110 -0.37 3.50 -2.69
N GLY A 111 0.54 4.11 -3.44
CA GLY A 111 1.16 5.38 -3.07
C GLY A 111 0.13 6.53 -2.98
N LEU A 112 -0.78 6.60 -3.95
CA LEU A 112 -1.89 7.55 -3.91
C LEU A 112 -2.85 7.27 -2.75
N ALA A 113 -3.19 6.02 -2.50
CA ALA A 113 -4.02 5.62 -1.36
C ALA A 113 -3.35 6.00 -0.02
N ALA A 114 -2.04 5.74 0.14
CA ALA A 114 -1.28 6.12 1.33
C ALA A 114 -1.30 7.64 1.57
N GLN A 115 -1.09 8.43 0.51
CA GLN A 115 -1.12 9.89 0.59
C GLN A 115 -2.49 10.40 1.06
N ARG A 116 -3.57 9.83 0.53
CA ARG A 116 -4.94 10.20 0.92
C ARG A 116 -5.23 9.86 2.38
N ILE A 117 -4.86 8.66 2.81
CA ILE A 117 -5.04 8.24 4.20
C ILE A 117 -4.22 9.11 5.15
N ALA A 118 -2.96 9.41 4.82
CA ALA A 118 -2.13 10.31 5.62
C ALA A 118 -2.79 11.67 5.78
N LYS A 119 -3.31 12.24 4.69
CA LYS A 119 -4.01 13.52 4.71
C LYS A 119 -5.31 13.49 5.53
N VAL A 120 -6.14 12.47 5.34
CA VAL A 120 -7.43 12.33 6.03
C VAL A 120 -7.24 12.12 7.53
N GLN A 121 -6.27 11.32 7.93
CA GLN A 121 -6.01 11.02 9.35
C GLN A 121 -5.03 12.00 10.02
N GLY A 122 -4.41 12.92 9.26
CA GLY A 122 -3.44 13.88 9.80
C GLY A 122 -2.18 13.23 10.36
N ILE A 123 -1.69 12.17 9.70
CA ILE A 123 -0.56 11.35 10.16
C ILE A 123 0.64 11.43 9.21
N PRO A 124 1.86 11.09 9.67
CA PRO A 124 3.04 11.06 8.82
C PRO A 124 2.94 10.06 7.67
N LEU A 125 3.48 10.46 6.51
CA LEU A 125 3.72 9.60 5.35
C LEU A 125 5.23 9.47 5.14
N VAL A 126 5.70 8.23 5.03
CA VAL A 126 7.06 7.88 4.61
C VAL A 126 6.98 7.23 3.23
N ALA A 127 7.95 7.43 2.38
CA ALA A 127 8.04 6.76 1.08
C ALA A 127 9.43 6.15 0.88
N THR A 128 9.46 4.91 0.37
CA THR A 128 10.68 4.24 -0.08
C THR A 128 10.60 3.99 -1.58
N PHE A 129 11.61 4.45 -2.31
CA PHE A 129 11.75 4.18 -3.73
C PHE A 129 12.67 2.97 -3.90
N HIS A 130 12.12 1.87 -4.43
CA HIS A 130 12.86 0.62 -4.66
C HIS A 130 13.59 0.58 -6.00
N SER A 131 13.24 1.48 -6.93
CA SER A 131 13.90 1.60 -8.23
C SER A 131 13.93 3.06 -8.69
N LYS A 132 14.73 3.32 -9.71
CA LYS A 132 14.76 4.60 -10.43
C LYS A 132 13.63 4.61 -11.46
N TYR A 133 12.39 4.73 -11.01
CA TYR A 133 11.19 4.64 -11.86
C TYR A 133 11.27 5.49 -13.12
N ARG A 134 11.86 6.69 -13.06
CA ARG A 134 12.05 7.54 -14.24
C ARG A 134 12.95 6.86 -15.30
N ASP A 135 14.04 6.24 -14.88
CA ASP A 135 14.98 5.57 -15.78
C ASP A 135 14.35 4.28 -16.32
N ASP A 136 13.62 3.54 -15.48
CA ASP A 136 12.96 2.31 -15.88
C ASP A 136 11.82 2.56 -16.87
N PHE A 137 11.01 3.60 -16.66
CA PHE A 137 9.96 3.98 -17.60
C PHE A 137 10.49 4.59 -18.89
N SER A 138 11.59 5.36 -18.85
CA SER A 138 12.18 5.95 -20.05
C SER A 138 12.74 4.91 -21.03
N ARG A 139 12.99 3.67 -20.58
CA ARG A 139 13.37 2.53 -21.43
C ARG A 139 12.18 1.91 -22.15
N SER A 140 10.96 2.12 -21.66
CA SER A 140 9.75 1.42 -22.11
C SER A 140 8.69 2.37 -22.69
N LEU A 141 8.76 3.67 -22.39
CA LEU A 141 7.75 4.66 -22.77
C LEU A 141 8.42 5.89 -23.43
N PRO A 142 7.71 6.57 -24.33
CA PRO A 142 8.16 7.87 -24.87
C PRO A 142 8.35 8.88 -23.73
N LYS A 143 9.38 9.74 -23.84
CA LYS A 143 9.76 10.72 -22.82
C LYS A 143 8.59 11.58 -22.30
N VAL A 144 7.69 11.98 -23.23
CA VAL A 144 6.49 12.76 -22.90
C VAL A 144 5.54 11.99 -21.94
N ALA A 145 5.40 10.68 -22.13
CA ALA A 145 4.58 9.84 -21.25
C ALA A 145 5.22 9.66 -19.87
N VAL A 146 6.56 9.54 -19.81
CA VAL A 146 7.31 9.45 -18.55
C VAL A 146 7.14 10.72 -17.74
N ASP A 147 7.27 11.89 -18.37
CA ASP A 147 7.14 13.20 -17.71
C ASP A 147 5.71 13.49 -17.22
N LEU A 148 4.70 12.82 -17.80
CA LEU A 148 3.31 12.92 -17.36
C LEU A 148 3.02 12.04 -16.13
N VAL A 149 3.67 10.88 -16.02
CA VAL A 149 3.43 9.88 -14.98
C VAL A 149 4.27 10.13 -13.72
N ILE A 150 5.44 10.77 -13.89
CA ILE A 150 6.41 10.98 -12.78
C ILE A 150 6.63 12.50 -12.59
N LYS A 151 5.55 13.22 -12.33
CA LYS A 151 5.63 14.62 -11.85
C LYS A 151 5.68 14.70 -10.35
#